data_c701057a320d60cb7e75140265f96dba
#
_entry.id   c701057a320d60cb7e75140265f96dba
#
_cell.length_a   1.000
_cell.length_b   1.000
_cell.length_c   1.000
_cell.angle_alpha   90.00
_cell.angle_beta   90.00
_cell.angle_gamma   90.00
#
_symmetry.space_group_name_H-M   'P 1'
#
loop_
_entity.id
_entity.type
_entity.pdbx_description
1 polymer ?
#
loop_
_entity_poly.entity_id
_entity_poly.type
_entity_poly.pdbx_seq_one_letter_code
_entity_poly.pdbx_strand_id
1 'polypeptide(L)'
;GQVSAIDKSADLYIGQFAVVTENEEVQGLLENMPLVRVQQDIVGDYADCDNLSGCGAQLVLNGEHQAASDGMSHYRHPRTVIGKKADGTIVMMTVDGRQQATGMYGMTYDELSTMMMYYGVEEGYNLDGGGSTTMIIRNGKGGFNVMNTPSDGGERHDANGILVVVPEMKLYIDKVTDSTL
;
A
#
# COMPACT_ATOMS: atom_id res chain seq x y z
N GLY A 1 -6.55 -11.43 -23.82
CA GLY A 1 -5.70 -10.48 -24.55
C GLY A 1 -5.16 -11.08 -25.85
N GLN A 2 -4.67 -10.21 -26.71
CA GLN A 2 -4.02 -10.60 -27.96
C GLN A 2 -2.50 -10.51 -27.79
N VAL A 3 -1.77 -11.52 -28.27
CA VAL A 3 -0.31 -11.46 -28.38
C VAL A 3 0.03 -10.50 -29.52
N SER A 4 0.70 -9.41 -29.20
CA SER A 4 1.02 -8.36 -30.18
C SER A 4 2.47 -8.39 -30.65
N ALA A 5 3.37 -8.90 -29.83
CA ALA A 5 4.79 -9.02 -30.18
C ALA A 5 5.45 -10.11 -29.33
N ILE A 6 6.48 -10.73 -29.87
CA ILE A 6 7.39 -11.65 -29.19
C ILE A 6 8.81 -11.09 -29.45
N ASP A 7 9.45 -10.58 -28.40
CA ASP A 7 10.77 -9.96 -28.49
C ASP A 7 11.52 -10.12 -27.15
N LYS A 8 12.80 -9.77 -27.15
CA LYS A 8 13.67 -9.80 -25.96
C LYS A 8 13.37 -8.64 -24.98
N SER A 9 12.69 -7.62 -25.42
CA SER A 9 12.27 -6.47 -24.62
C SER A 9 10.97 -5.88 -25.17
N ALA A 10 10.15 -5.31 -24.32
CA ALA A 10 8.93 -4.62 -24.70
C ALA A 10 8.68 -3.41 -23.80
N ASP A 11 8.26 -2.30 -24.42
CA ASP A 11 7.71 -1.18 -23.69
C ASP A 11 6.24 -1.45 -23.40
N LEU A 12 5.85 -1.32 -22.12
CA LEU A 12 4.49 -1.58 -21.69
C LEU A 12 3.74 -0.27 -21.43
N TYR A 13 2.55 -0.19 -21.93
CA TYR A 13 1.61 0.90 -21.69
C TYR A 13 0.51 0.48 -20.72
N ILE A 14 -0.26 1.43 -20.21
CA ILE A 14 -1.37 1.17 -19.30
C ILE A 14 -2.33 0.14 -19.90
N GLY A 15 -2.65 -0.91 -19.13
CA GLY A 15 -3.51 -2.01 -19.55
C GLY A 15 -2.81 -3.10 -20.36
N GLN A 16 -1.51 -3.01 -20.56
CA GLN A 16 -0.71 -4.06 -21.18
C GLN A 16 0.08 -4.84 -20.12
N PHE A 17 0.43 -6.07 -20.45
CA PHE A 17 1.31 -6.91 -19.65
C PHE A 17 2.21 -7.73 -20.58
N ALA A 18 3.36 -8.16 -20.07
CA ALA A 18 4.25 -9.07 -20.76
C ALA A 18 4.35 -10.40 -20.00
N VAL A 19 4.40 -11.48 -20.74
CA VAL A 19 4.82 -12.79 -20.22
C VAL A 19 6.30 -12.93 -20.55
N VAL A 20 7.12 -13.05 -19.50
CA VAL A 20 8.57 -13.24 -19.65
C VAL A 20 8.88 -14.70 -19.30
N THR A 21 9.50 -15.42 -20.22
CA THR A 21 9.81 -16.85 -20.02
C THR A 21 11.05 -17.25 -20.81
N GLU A 22 11.88 -18.10 -20.21
CA GLU A 22 12.99 -18.80 -20.88
C GLU A 22 12.61 -20.24 -21.29
N ASN A 23 11.38 -20.65 -20.95
CA ASN A 23 10.88 -21.97 -21.29
C ASN A 23 10.49 -22.05 -22.78
N GLU A 24 11.22 -22.85 -23.57
CA GLU A 24 11.03 -22.99 -25.02
C GLU A 24 9.64 -23.54 -25.37
N GLU A 25 9.05 -24.40 -24.55
CA GLU A 25 7.71 -24.94 -24.78
C GLU A 25 6.66 -23.84 -24.66
N VAL A 26 6.77 -22.99 -23.62
CA VAL A 26 5.88 -21.85 -23.40
C VAL A 26 6.06 -20.81 -24.52
N GLN A 27 7.28 -20.55 -24.97
CA GLN A 27 7.55 -19.69 -26.12
C GLN A 27 6.85 -20.21 -27.38
N GLY A 28 7.00 -21.49 -27.71
CA GLY A 28 6.36 -22.13 -28.86
C GLY A 28 4.82 -22.10 -28.80
N LEU A 29 4.23 -22.21 -27.60
CA LEU A 29 2.80 -22.04 -27.42
C LEU A 29 2.35 -20.60 -27.69
N LEU A 30 3.07 -19.60 -27.19
CA LEU A 30 2.73 -18.18 -27.38
C LEU A 30 2.87 -17.75 -28.84
N GLU A 31 3.87 -18.26 -29.59
CA GLU A 31 4.06 -17.98 -31.01
C GLU A 31 2.90 -18.45 -31.87
N ASN A 32 2.25 -19.54 -31.49
CA ASN A 32 1.17 -20.16 -32.25
C ASN A 32 -0.24 -19.77 -31.76
N MET A 33 -0.37 -19.05 -30.65
CA MET A 33 -1.65 -18.66 -30.06
C MET A 33 -1.88 -17.17 -30.22
N PRO A 34 -2.82 -16.72 -31.06
CA PRO A 34 -3.11 -15.31 -31.26
C PRO A 34 -3.85 -14.69 -30.05
N LEU A 35 -4.42 -15.53 -29.20
CA LEU A 35 -5.20 -15.09 -28.02
C LEU A 35 -4.72 -15.85 -26.78
N VAL A 36 -4.48 -15.11 -25.71
CA VAL A 36 -4.17 -15.65 -24.39
C VAL A 36 -5.18 -15.10 -23.37
N ARG A 37 -5.55 -15.94 -22.43
CA ARG A 37 -6.26 -15.52 -21.23
C ARG A 37 -5.28 -15.50 -20.07
N VAL A 38 -5.10 -14.34 -19.47
CA VAL A 38 -4.37 -14.20 -18.21
C VAL A 38 -5.37 -14.15 -17.08
N GLN A 39 -5.19 -15.03 -16.12
CA GLN A 39 -5.94 -15.04 -14.88
C GLN A 39 -4.93 -14.85 -13.74
N GLN A 40 -5.23 -13.90 -12.86
CA GLN A 40 -4.42 -13.61 -11.70
C GLN A 40 -5.25 -13.92 -10.45
N ASP A 41 -4.80 -14.89 -9.66
CA ASP A 41 -5.45 -15.29 -8.43
C ASP A 41 -4.47 -15.23 -7.27
N ILE A 42 -4.98 -14.93 -6.09
CA ILE A 42 -4.25 -15.11 -4.83
C ILE A 42 -4.33 -16.58 -4.45
N VAL A 43 -3.20 -17.21 -4.20
CA VAL A 43 -3.11 -18.66 -3.91
C VAL A 43 -2.42 -18.93 -2.58
N GLY A 44 -2.53 -20.17 -2.10
CA GLY A 44 -1.92 -20.61 -0.85
C GLY A 44 -2.65 -20.08 0.38
N ASP A 45 -1.91 -19.73 1.43
CA ASP A 45 -2.45 -19.31 2.73
C ASP A 45 -3.23 -17.98 2.68
N TYR A 46 -3.13 -17.26 1.56
CA TYR A 46 -3.78 -15.96 1.35
C TYR A 46 -4.92 -16.01 0.34
N ALA A 47 -5.36 -17.20 -0.05
CA ALA A 47 -6.39 -17.38 -1.10
C ALA A 47 -7.73 -16.69 -0.78
N ASP A 48 -8.05 -16.51 0.50
CA ASP A 48 -9.28 -15.85 0.97
C ASP A 48 -9.12 -14.32 1.14
N CYS A 49 -7.96 -13.76 0.78
CA CYS A 49 -7.73 -12.33 0.85
C CYS A 49 -8.21 -11.62 -0.42
N ASP A 50 -8.98 -10.55 -0.27
CA ASP A 50 -9.40 -9.71 -1.40
C ASP A 50 -8.25 -8.85 -1.93
N ASN A 51 -7.29 -8.51 -1.06
CA ASN A 51 -6.15 -7.65 -1.40
C ASN A 51 -4.88 -8.15 -0.72
N LEU A 52 -3.76 -8.08 -1.44
CA LEU A 52 -2.43 -8.32 -0.91
C LEU A 52 -1.52 -7.14 -1.24
N SER A 53 -0.73 -6.75 -0.26
CA SER A 53 0.35 -5.78 -0.46
C SER A 53 1.64 -6.34 0.13
N GLY A 54 2.74 -6.16 -0.58
CA GLY A 54 4.05 -6.39 -0.02
C GLY A 54 4.33 -5.41 1.12
N CYS A 55 5.04 -5.88 2.14
CA CYS A 55 5.53 -5.04 3.23
C CYS A 55 7.03 -5.25 3.41
N GLY A 56 7.67 -4.32 4.13
CA GLY A 56 9.01 -4.49 4.66
C GLY A 56 8.98 -5.28 5.97
N ALA A 57 9.72 -4.81 6.97
CA ALA A 57 9.81 -5.51 8.25
C ALA A 57 8.50 -5.45 9.05
N GLN A 58 8.16 -6.55 9.71
CA GLN A 58 7.24 -6.55 10.83
C GLN A 58 7.94 -5.93 12.04
N LEU A 59 7.38 -4.87 12.59
CA LEU A 59 7.98 -4.09 13.68
C LEU A 59 7.33 -4.35 15.03
N VAL A 60 6.07 -4.74 15.02
CA VAL A 60 5.30 -5.09 16.24
C VAL A 60 4.54 -6.38 15.98
N LEU A 61 4.61 -7.30 16.93
CA LEU A 61 3.82 -8.54 16.94
C LEU A 61 3.37 -8.83 18.37
N ASN A 62 2.07 -9.07 18.55
CA ASN A 62 1.44 -9.28 19.86
C ASN A 62 1.74 -8.15 20.87
N GLY A 63 1.82 -6.91 20.38
CA GLY A 63 2.14 -5.75 21.21
C GLY A 63 3.62 -5.66 21.62
N GLU A 64 4.48 -6.50 21.09
CA GLU A 64 5.91 -6.54 21.40
C GLU A 64 6.76 -6.09 20.22
N HIS A 65 7.86 -5.41 20.53
CA HIS A 65 8.87 -5.00 19.55
C HIS A 65 9.48 -6.21 18.83
N GLN A 66 9.56 -6.13 17.52
CA GLN A 66 10.25 -7.11 16.70
C GLN A 66 11.57 -6.53 16.17
N ALA A 67 12.66 -7.23 16.46
CA ALA A 67 13.96 -6.86 15.92
C ALA A 67 13.98 -7.10 14.40
N ALA A 68 14.11 -6.04 13.65
CA ALA A 68 14.26 -6.10 12.19
C ALA A 68 15.71 -5.74 11.83
N SER A 69 16.33 -6.58 11.03
CA SER A 69 17.76 -6.47 10.66
C SER A 69 17.95 -6.26 9.16
N ASP A 70 17.07 -5.51 8.50
CA ASP A 70 17.38 -5.06 7.15
C ASP A 70 18.40 -3.90 7.20
N GLY A 71 19.06 -3.62 6.08
CA GLY A 71 20.08 -2.58 6.01
C GLY A 71 19.56 -1.15 6.26
N MET A 72 18.26 -0.98 6.49
CA MET A 72 17.60 0.32 6.68
C MET A 72 17.11 0.53 8.12
N SER A 73 17.20 -0.48 8.98
CA SER A 73 16.63 -0.48 10.33
C SER A 73 17.24 0.61 11.25
N HIS A 74 18.53 0.86 11.13
CA HIS A 74 19.28 1.80 12.00
C HIS A 74 19.28 3.24 11.51
N TYR A 75 18.84 3.50 10.30
CA TYR A 75 18.84 4.84 9.72
C TYR A 75 17.50 5.53 9.89
N ARG A 76 17.54 6.83 10.16
CA ARG A 76 16.35 7.67 10.19
C ARG A 76 15.95 8.05 8.77
N HIS A 77 14.76 7.61 8.38
CA HIS A 77 14.16 7.89 7.08
C HIS A 77 12.69 8.29 7.23
N PRO A 78 12.09 8.93 6.21
CA PRO A 78 10.64 8.96 6.10
C PRO A 78 10.10 7.54 6.14
N ARG A 79 9.00 7.31 6.85
CA ARG A 79 8.42 5.99 7.07
C ARG A 79 6.94 5.99 6.80
N THR A 80 6.44 4.87 6.31
CA THR A 80 5.02 4.57 6.18
C THR A 80 4.76 3.27 6.91
N VAL A 81 3.77 3.24 7.79
CA VAL A 81 3.41 2.05 8.54
C VAL A 81 1.92 1.80 8.52
N ILE A 82 1.57 0.53 8.58
CA ILE A 82 0.23 0.05 8.85
C ILE A 82 0.27 -0.87 10.07
N GLY A 83 -0.73 -0.78 10.92
CA GLY A 83 -0.86 -1.64 12.07
C GLY A 83 -2.30 -1.88 12.45
N LYS A 84 -2.50 -2.87 13.31
CA LYS A 84 -3.80 -3.28 13.84
C LYS A 84 -3.74 -3.33 15.36
N LYS A 85 -4.76 -2.80 16.01
CA LYS A 85 -4.96 -2.89 17.45
C LYS A 85 -5.73 -4.16 17.82
N ALA A 86 -5.76 -4.52 19.11
CA ALA A 86 -6.52 -5.64 19.65
C ALA A 86 -8.01 -5.60 19.29
N ASP A 87 -8.58 -4.42 19.24
CA ASP A 87 -9.99 -4.21 18.89
C ASP A 87 -10.29 -4.23 17.38
N GLY A 88 -9.27 -4.52 16.56
CA GLY A 88 -9.37 -4.53 15.10
C GLY A 88 -9.20 -3.16 14.44
N THR A 89 -9.01 -2.07 15.19
CA THR A 89 -8.77 -0.75 14.63
C THR A 89 -7.49 -0.75 13.80
N ILE A 90 -7.58 -0.29 12.56
CA ILE A 90 -6.42 -0.11 11.68
C ILE A 90 -5.79 1.27 11.94
N VAL A 91 -4.49 1.28 12.11
CA VAL A 91 -3.66 2.47 12.30
C VAL A 91 -2.76 2.61 11.09
N MET A 92 -2.80 3.76 10.45
CA MET A 92 -1.86 4.15 9.38
C MET A 92 -1.14 5.42 9.80
N MET A 93 0.19 5.41 9.67
CA MET A 93 1.02 6.56 10.04
C MET A 93 2.07 6.81 8.97
N THR A 94 2.40 8.08 8.78
CA THR A 94 3.57 8.52 8.03
C THR A 94 4.48 9.34 8.93
N VAL A 95 5.78 9.23 8.72
CA VAL A 95 6.80 10.00 9.42
C VAL A 95 7.63 10.73 8.37
N ASP A 96 7.65 12.05 8.46
CA ASP A 96 8.50 12.87 7.59
C ASP A 96 9.98 12.76 7.97
N GLY A 97 10.87 12.88 7.01
CA GLY A 97 12.29 12.76 7.23
C GLY A 97 13.13 13.28 6.07
N ARG A 98 14.45 13.16 6.19
CA ARG A 98 15.44 13.66 5.22
C ARG A 98 15.38 15.16 4.96
N GLN A 99 14.77 15.92 5.87
CA GLN A 99 14.56 17.37 5.77
C GLN A 99 15.04 18.05 7.06
N GLN A 100 16.32 17.86 7.40
CA GLN A 100 16.92 18.29 8.68
C GLN A 100 16.82 19.79 8.92
N ALA A 101 16.84 20.59 7.86
CA ALA A 101 16.71 22.06 7.97
C ALA A 101 15.35 22.50 8.55
N THR A 102 14.32 21.67 8.43
CA THR A 102 12.97 21.89 8.96
C THR A 102 12.67 21.02 10.18
N GLY A 103 13.67 20.29 10.72
CA GLY A 103 13.52 19.44 11.89
C GLY A 103 12.90 18.06 11.60
N MET A 104 12.69 17.72 10.34
CA MET A 104 12.11 16.43 9.94
C MET A 104 13.22 15.41 9.69
N TYR A 105 13.57 14.65 10.72
CA TYR A 105 14.69 13.69 10.68
C TYR A 105 14.31 12.31 10.20
N GLY A 106 13.04 11.92 10.38
CA GLY A 106 12.60 10.54 10.21
C GLY A 106 12.79 9.70 11.46
N MET A 107 12.52 8.40 11.35
CA MET A 107 12.65 7.43 12.44
C MET A 107 13.43 6.19 12.01
N THR A 108 14.16 5.61 13.00
CA THR A 108 14.64 4.23 12.94
C THR A 108 13.48 3.25 13.13
N TYR A 109 13.71 1.96 12.92
CA TYR A 109 12.68 0.96 13.19
C TYR A 109 12.35 0.82 14.67
N ASP A 110 13.33 0.94 15.56
CA ASP A 110 13.10 0.87 17.00
C ASP A 110 12.22 2.04 17.50
N GLU A 111 12.51 3.24 17.02
CA GLU A 111 11.69 4.42 17.33
C GLU A 111 10.27 4.28 16.76
N LEU A 112 10.15 3.75 15.55
CA LEU A 112 8.88 3.54 14.87
C LEU A 112 8.04 2.48 15.58
N SER A 113 8.64 1.35 15.96
CA SER A 113 8.03 0.30 16.77
C SER A 113 7.53 0.84 18.12
N THR A 114 8.38 1.62 18.81
CA THR A 114 8.01 2.26 20.08
C THR A 114 6.79 3.17 19.91
N MET A 115 6.75 3.96 18.84
CA MET A 115 5.61 4.83 18.54
C MET A 115 4.36 4.01 18.21
N MET A 116 4.47 2.94 17.43
CA MET A 116 3.34 2.05 17.12
C MET A 116 2.74 1.45 18.39
N MET A 117 3.58 0.91 19.29
CA MET A 117 3.15 0.36 20.59
C MET A 117 2.51 1.43 21.48
N TYR A 118 3.03 2.67 21.49
CA TYR A 118 2.41 3.78 22.22
C TYR A 118 0.98 4.05 21.75
N TYR A 119 0.68 3.90 20.47
CA TYR A 119 -0.67 4.00 19.92
C TYR A 119 -1.51 2.74 20.06
N GLY A 120 -1.00 1.72 20.75
CA GLY A 120 -1.72 0.47 21.04
C GLY A 120 -1.78 -0.50 19.85
N VAL A 121 -0.83 -0.41 18.93
CA VAL A 121 -0.70 -1.37 17.83
C VAL A 121 -0.19 -2.69 18.39
N GLU A 122 -0.85 -3.78 18.05
CA GLU A 122 -0.44 -5.15 18.39
C GLU A 122 0.23 -5.89 17.24
N GLU A 123 -0.17 -5.59 16.00
CA GLU A 123 0.47 -6.10 14.80
C GLU A 123 0.82 -4.92 13.90
N GLY A 124 2.09 -4.77 13.52
CA GLY A 124 2.53 -3.59 12.79
C GLY A 124 3.66 -3.83 11.83
N TYR A 125 3.55 -3.22 10.65
CA TYR A 125 4.46 -3.41 9.52
C TYR A 125 4.95 -2.09 8.98
N ASN A 126 6.24 -2.04 8.63
CA ASN A 126 6.80 -0.97 7.81
C ASN A 126 6.48 -1.25 6.34
N LEU A 127 6.04 -0.24 5.63
CA LEU A 127 5.81 -0.27 4.19
C LEU A 127 6.97 0.43 3.47
N ASP A 128 6.86 0.65 2.16
CA ASP A 128 7.80 1.51 1.44
C ASP A 128 7.80 2.91 2.04
N GLY A 129 8.98 3.51 2.09
CA GLY A 129 9.25 4.76 2.78
C GLY A 129 10.07 5.73 1.93
N GLY A 130 10.82 6.61 2.59
CA GLY A 130 11.61 7.60 1.88
C GLY A 130 10.77 8.54 1.06
N GLY A 131 11.09 8.71 -0.22
CA GLY A 131 10.37 9.58 -1.14
C GLY A 131 8.95 9.10 -1.47
N SER A 132 8.65 7.79 -1.28
CA SER A 132 7.33 7.20 -1.49
C SER A 132 6.36 7.48 -0.31
N THR A 133 6.88 8.00 0.82
CA THR A 133 6.04 8.31 1.98
C THR A 133 5.08 9.44 1.67
N THR A 134 3.81 9.11 1.44
CA THR A 134 2.75 10.09 1.13
C THR A 134 1.44 9.67 1.79
N MET A 135 0.83 10.58 2.51
CA MET A 135 -0.51 10.41 3.08
C MET A 135 -1.45 11.47 2.51
N ILE A 136 -2.55 11.02 1.93
CA ILE A 136 -3.53 11.88 1.28
C ILE A 136 -4.88 11.68 1.96
N ILE A 137 -5.53 12.76 2.33
CA ILE A 137 -6.87 12.75 2.94
C ILE A 137 -7.83 13.58 2.10
N ARG A 138 -9.03 13.05 1.89
CA ARG A 138 -10.10 13.79 1.21
C ARG A 138 -10.51 15.00 2.05
N ASN A 139 -10.56 16.16 1.42
CA ASN A 139 -11.06 17.37 2.07
C ASN A 139 -12.58 17.52 1.87
N GLY A 140 -13.21 18.35 2.72
CA GLY A 140 -14.67 18.57 2.66
C GLY A 140 -15.17 19.32 1.42
N LYS A 141 -14.29 19.66 0.47
CA LYS A 141 -14.59 20.40 -0.77
C LYS A 141 -14.53 19.53 -2.03
N GLY A 142 -14.44 18.21 -1.86
CA GLY A 142 -14.39 17.25 -2.98
C GLY A 142 -12.99 17.03 -3.58
N GLY A 143 -11.95 17.66 -3.02
CA GLY A 143 -10.54 17.43 -3.37
C GLY A 143 -9.81 16.62 -2.32
N PHE A 144 -8.47 16.61 -2.43
CA PHE A 144 -7.57 15.90 -1.55
C PHE A 144 -6.48 16.83 -1.04
N ASN A 145 -6.00 16.58 0.16
CA ASN A 145 -4.84 17.25 0.75
C ASN A 145 -3.75 16.22 1.05
N VAL A 146 -2.52 16.52 0.69
CA VAL A 146 -1.34 15.81 1.18
C VAL A 146 -1.11 16.24 2.62
N MET A 147 -1.02 15.29 3.52
CA MET A 147 -0.99 15.52 4.98
C MET A 147 0.43 15.52 5.56
N ASN A 148 1.39 15.01 4.83
CA ASN A 148 2.81 14.99 5.20
C ASN A 148 3.63 15.86 4.24
N THR A 149 4.94 15.91 4.46
CA THR A 149 5.88 16.66 3.61
C THR A 149 6.81 15.68 2.90
N PRO A 150 6.49 15.27 1.65
CA PRO A 150 7.30 14.30 0.91
C PRO A 150 8.75 14.77 0.76
N SER A 151 9.70 13.88 1.04
CA SER A 151 11.14 14.22 1.07
C SER A 151 11.75 14.55 -0.30
N ASP A 152 11.06 14.20 -1.38
CA ASP A 152 11.49 14.48 -2.76
C ASP A 152 10.96 15.84 -3.27
N GLY A 153 10.33 16.62 -2.39
CA GLY A 153 9.77 17.93 -2.73
C GLY A 153 8.35 17.89 -3.32
N GLY A 154 7.77 16.71 -3.48
CA GLY A 154 6.41 16.44 -3.98
C GLY A 154 6.13 14.95 -3.95
N GLU A 155 4.89 14.58 -4.31
CA GLU A 155 4.50 13.17 -4.38
C GLU A 155 5.28 12.45 -5.49
N ARG A 156 5.69 11.23 -5.20
CA ARG A 156 6.32 10.34 -6.16
C ARG A 156 5.25 9.54 -6.91
N HIS A 157 5.55 9.14 -8.14
CA HIS A 157 4.77 8.14 -8.86
C HIS A 157 5.06 6.75 -8.29
N ASP A 158 4.17 6.25 -7.45
CA ASP A 158 4.28 4.94 -6.84
C ASP A 158 3.38 3.93 -7.57
N ALA A 159 3.77 2.66 -7.58
CA ALA A 159 3.08 1.62 -8.33
C ALA A 159 1.73 1.22 -7.72
N ASN A 160 1.57 1.38 -6.40
CA ASN A 160 0.35 1.05 -5.66
C ASN A 160 0.20 1.94 -4.42
N GLY A 161 -0.94 1.82 -3.76
CA GLY A 161 -1.23 2.52 -2.52
C GLY A 161 -2.31 1.80 -1.72
N ILE A 162 -2.37 2.06 -0.43
CA ILE A 162 -3.45 1.58 0.45
C ILE A 162 -4.52 2.66 0.52
N LEU A 163 -5.76 2.28 0.19
CA LEU A 163 -6.91 3.17 0.14
C LEU A 163 -7.92 2.78 1.22
N VAL A 164 -8.34 3.75 2.01
CA VAL A 164 -9.52 3.60 2.86
C VAL A 164 -10.71 4.21 2.13
N VAL A 165 -11.63 3.36 1.73
CA VAL A 165 -12.83 3.77 1.00
C VAL A 165 -14.02 3.66 1.93
N VAL A 166 -14.68 4.78 2.18
CA VAL A 166 -15.97 4.81 2.87
C VAL A 166 -17.06 4.70 1.80
N PRO A 167 -17.88 3.63 1.81
CA PRO A 167 -18.97 3.52 0.85
C PRO A 167 -19.92 4.70 1.01
N GLU A 168 -20.48 5.15 -0.10
CA GLU A 168 -21.45 6.25 -0.12
C GLU A 168 -22.64 5.90 0.78
N MET A 169 -22.85 6.67 1.84
CA MET A 169 -24.04 6.50 2.69
C MET A 169 -25.25 6.97 1.90
N LYS A 170 -26.09 6.03 1.50
CA LYS A 170 -27.42 6.36 0.97
C LYS A 170 -28.37 6.56 2.16
N LEU A 171 -28.75 7.79 2.40
CA LEU A 171 -29.80 8.11 3.38
C LEU A 171 -31.15 7.76 2.76
N TYR A 172 -31.78 6.70 3.24
CA TYR A 172 -33.17 6.42 2.95
C TYR A 172 -34.03 7.13 3.99
N ILE A 173 -34.74 8.17 3.59
CA ILE A 173 -35.76 8.77 4.43
C ILE A 173 -37.06 8.08 4.09
N ASP A 174 -37.48 7.15 4.94
CA ASP A 174 -38.85 6.61 4.86
C ASP A 174 -39.83 7.75 5.13
N LYS A 175 -40.85 7.82 4.30
CA LYS A 175 -41.89 8.81 4.45
C LYS A 175 -42.58 8.62 5.81
N VAL A 176 -42.28 9.48 6.75
CA VAL A 176 -43.00 9.53 8.02
C VAL A 176 -44.42 9.98 7.67
N THR A 177 -45.34 9.04 7.61
CA THR A 177 -46.77 9.38 7.62
C THR A 177 -47.14 9.74 9.03
N ASP A 178 -47.11 11.03 9.34
CA ASP A 178 -47.72 11.52 10.58
C ASP A 178 -49.26 11.33 10.45
N SER A 179 -49.75 10.33 11.15
CA SER A 179 -51.18 9.98 11.20
C SER A 179 -51.83 10.45 12.50
N THR A 180 -51.30 11.53 13.09
CA THR A 180 -51.92 12.13 14.28
C THR A 180 -52.04 13.66 14.12
N LEU A 181 -53.13 14.07 13.51
CA LEU A 181 -53.86 15.30 13.78
C LEU A 181 -55.34 14.96 13.93
#